data_fd7bb01199b22b3de92df18aa9469295
#
_entry.id   fd7bb01199b22b3de92df18aa9469295
#
_cell.length_a   1.000
_cell.length_b   1.000
_cell.length_c   1.000
_cell.angle_alpha   90.00
_cell.angle_beta   90.00
_cell.angle_gamma   90.00
#
_symmetry.space_group_name_H-M   'P 1'
#
loop_
_entity.id
_entity.type
_entity.pdbx_description
1 polymer ?
#
loop_
_entity_poly.entity_id
_entity_poly.type
_entity_poly.pdbx_seq_one_letter_code
_entity_poly.pdbx_strand_id
1 'polypeptide(L)'
;MADTATTGVAAAQTKEPLIRVEGLHKSFGSLEVLKGIDLAVSPGEVVTIIGASGSGKSTLLRCLNLLETPDTGHIWFHGQDLTAERCNINKLREDIGMVFQGFNLFNNMDVLDNCTLAPVTLKKMGKDQAEQVAMEHLTSVGLEKFAHAAVGRLSGGQKQRVAIARALCMNPQIMLFDEPTSALDPEIVGEAPRFGCRR
;
A
#
# COMPACT_ATOMS: atom_id res chain seq x y z
N MET A 1 -57.67 7.01 -14.76
CA MET A 1 -56.51 7.86 -15.01
C MET A 1 -55.51 7.58 -13.88
N ALA A 2 -54.56 6.74 -14.12
CA ALA A 2 -53.54 6.36 -13.14
C ALA A 2 -52.19 6.94 -13.62
N ASP A 3 -51.68 7.87 -12.84
CA ASP A 3 -50.41 8.55 -13.04
C ASP A 3 -49.27 7.60 -12.62
N THR A 4 -48.49 7.15 -13.56
CA THR A 4 -47.31 6.30 -13.33
C THR A 4 -46.10 7.24 -13.11
N ALA A 5 -45.74 7.48 -11.85
CA ALA A 5 -44.52 8.17 -11.48
C ALA A 5 -43.31 7.28 -11.83
N THR A 6 -42.63 7.60 -12.90
CA THR A 6 -41.33 7.00 -13.28
C THR A 6 -40.24 7.57 -12.39
N THR A 7 -39.85 6.81 -11.38
CA THR A 7 -38.69 7.14 -10.54
C THR A 7 -37.42 6.86 -11.34
N GLY A 8 -36.80 7.91 -11.88
CA GLY A 8 -35.50 7.84 -12.52
C GLY A 8 -34.43 7.57 -11.46
N VAL A 9 -33.95 6.35 -11.39
CA VAL A 9 -32.71 6.02 -10.66
C VAL A 9 -31.57 6.61 -11.45
N ALA A 10 -30.98 7.69 -10.94
CA ALA A 10 -29.73 8.23 -11.47
C ALA A 10 -28.66 7.14 -11.39
N ALA A 11 -28.18 6.67 -12.54
CA ALA A 11 -27.04 5.79 -12.63
C ALA A 11 -25.83 6.50 -11.99
N ALA A 12 -25.41 6.05 -10.82
CA ALA A 12 -24.12 6.43 -10.26
C ALA A 12 -23.05 6.11 -11.32
N GLN A 13 -22.31 7.11 -11.76
CA GLN A 13 -21.14 6.92 -12.61
C GLN A 13 -20.16 6.05 -11.83
N THR A 14 -20.14 4.76 -12.13
CA THR A 14 -19.17 3.82 -11.59
C THR A 14 -17.80 4.20 -12.19
N LYS A 15 -17.01 4.97 -11.41
CA LYS A 15 -15.61 5.20 -11.74
C LYS A 15 -14.95 3.82 -11.87
N GLU A 16 -14.21 3.60 -12.95
CA GLU A 16 -13.43 2.38 -13.09
C GLU A 16 -12.57 2.15 -11.84
N PRO A 17 -12.56 0.93 -11.28
CA PRO A 17 -11.76 0.65 -10.10
C PRO A 17 -10.27 0.84 -10.42
N LEU A 18 -9.53 1.42 -9.46
CA LEU A 18 -8.08 1.61 -9.58
C LEU A 18 -7.36 0.27 -9.60
N ILE A 19 -7.81 -0.66 -8.74
CA ILE A 19 -7.37 -2.06 -8.75
C ILE A 19 -8.59 -2.97 -8.73
N ARG A 20 -8.54 -4.05 -9.53
CA ARG A 20 -9.58 -5.08 -9.61
C ARG A 20 -8.94 -6.46 -9.59
N VAL A 21 -9.49 -7.35 -8.81
CA VAL A 21 -9.07 -8.74 -8.67
C VAL A 21 -10.25 -9.64 -8.99
N GLU A 22 -10.04 -10.68 -9.77
CA GLU A 22 -11.07 -11.64 -10.15
C GLU A 22 -10.57 -13.07 -10.01
N GLY A 23 -11.29 -13.87 -9.24
CA GLY A 23 -11.06 -15.30 -9.08
C GLY A 23 -9.63 -15.64 -8.65
N LEU A 24 -9.03 -14.86 -7.75
CA LEU A 24 -7.61 -15.02 -7.37
C LEU A 24 -7.41 -16.24 -6.49
N HIS A 25 -6.59 -17.17 -6.93
CA HIS A 25 -6.18 -18.35 -6.17
C HIS A 25 -4.69 -18.35 -5.88
N LYS A 26 -4.30 -18.81 -4.71
CA LYS A 26 -2.90 -19.03 -4.32
C LYS A 26 -2.78 -20.20 -3.36
N SER A 27 -1.87 -21.12 -3.67
CA SER A 27 -1.52 -22.26 -2.83
C SER A 27 -0.03 -22.26 -2.48
N PHE A 28 0.30 -22.85 -1.34
CA PHE A 28 1.66 -23.16 -0.92
C PHE A 28 1.75 -24.67 -0.65
N GLY A 29 2.33 -25.39 -1.60
CA GLY A 29 2.28 -26.86 -1.61
C GLY A 29 0.83 -27.37 -1.70
N SER A 30 0.36 -28.15 -0.73
CA SER A 30 -1.01 -28.65 -0.69
C SER A 30 -2.01 -27.71 0.00
N LEU A 31 -1.54 -26.59 0.57
CA LEU A 31 -2.41 -25.67 1.30
C LEU A 31 -2.89 -24.55 0.36
N GLU A 32 -4.16 -24.55 0.00
CA GLU A 32 -4.81 -23.46 -0.72
C GLU A 32 -5.15 -22.32 0.26
N VAL A 33 -4.51 -21.16 0.08
CA VAL A 33 -4.61 -20.00 0.97
C VAL A 33 -5.60 -18.97 0.43
N LEU A 34 -5.54 -18.64 -0.86
CA LEU A 34 -6.54 -17.80 -1.53
C LEU A 34 -7.43 -18.70 -2.40
N LYS A 35 -8.74 -18.57 -2.25
CA LYS A 35 -9.75 -19.48 -2.78
C LYS A 35 -10.78 -18.71 -3.61
N GLY A 36 -10.34 -18.14 -4.74
CA GLY A 36 -11.23 -17.38 -5.63
C GLY A 36 -11.61 -16.03 -5.03
N ILE A 37 -10.64 -15.17 -4.74
CA ILE A 37 -10.89 -13.85 -4.17
C ILE A 37 -11.24 -12.86 -5.27
N ASP A 38 -12.35 -12.15 -5.08
CA ASP A 38 -12.77 -11.03 -5.90
C ASP A 38 -12.70 -9.74 -5.05
N LEU A 39 -12.13 -8.67 -5.63
CA LEU A 39 -11.97 -7.38 -4.97
C LEU A 39 -11.94 -6.27 -6.01
N ALA A 40 -12.58 -5.15 -5.72
CA ALA A 40 -12.45 -3.92 -6.49
C ALA A 40 -12.23 -2.74 -5.54
N VAL A 41 -11.27 -1.88 -5.84
CA VAL A 41 -10.96 -0.69 -5.04
C VAL A 41 -10.92 0.52 -5.96
N SER A 42 -11.72 1.51 -5.66
CA SER A 42 -11.84 2.77 -6.40
C SER A 42 -10.83 3.82 -5.91
N PRO A 43 -10.48 4.82 -6.74
CA PRO A 43 -9.63 5.92 -6.29
C PRO A 43 -10.21 6.64 -5.05
N GLY A 44 -9.38 6.80 -4.01
CA GLY A 44 -9.75 7.43 -2.74
C GLY A 44 -10.52 6.54 -1.78
N GLU A 45 -10.74 5.27 -2.11
CA GLU A 45 -11.38 4.29 -1.24
C GLU A 45 -10.38 3.70 -0.24
N VAL A 46 -10.85 3.44 0.98
CA VAL A 46 -10.11 2.72 2.02
C VAL A 46 -10.80 1.39 2.27
N VAL A 47 -10.08 0.30 2.01
CA VAL A 47 -10.57 -1.07 2.21
C VAL A 47 -9.81 -1.72 3.36
N THR A 48 -10.54 -2.29 4.32
CA THR A 48 -9.97 -3.04 5.44
C THR A 48 -10.28 -4.52 5.29
N ILE A 49 -9.21 -5.35 5.28
CA ILE A 49 -9.31 -6.81 5.19
C ILE A 49 -9.22 -7.38 6.61
N ILE A 50 -10.29 -8.01 7.08
CA ILE A 50 -10.38 -8.59 8.42
C ILE A 50 -10.42 -10.12 8.30
N GLY A 51 -9.73 -10.81 9.21
CA GLY A 51 -9.71 -12.26 9.27
C GLY A 51 -8.72 -12.78 10.31
N ALA A 52 -8.84 -14.05 10.68
CA ALA A 52 -7.95 -14.72 11.61
C ALA A 52 -6.47 -14.70 11.15
N SER A 53 -5.53 -14.91 12.06
CA SER A 53 -4.13 -15.14 11.68
C SER A 53 -4.03 -16.35 10.74
N GLY A 54 -3.21 -16.23 9.69
CA GLY A 54 -3.07 -17.29 8.68
C GLY A 54 -4.21 -17.36 7.63
N SER A 55 -5.20 -16.47 7.66
CA SER A 55 -6.31 -16.49 6.69
C SER A 55 -5.94 -15.98 5.27
N GLY A 56 -4.68 -15.66 5.00
CA GLY A 56 -4.22 -15.23 3.67
C GLY A 56 -4.20 -13.72 3.43
N LYS A 57 -4.46 -12.86 4.42
CA LYS A 57 -4.45 -11.39 4.27
C LYS A 57 -3.14 -10.87 3.68
N SER A 58 -2.01 -11.24 4.30
CA SER A 58 -0.67 -10.86 3.82
C SER A 58 -0.37 -11.45 2.44
N THR A 59 -0.85 -12.67 2.16
CA THR A 59 -0.70 -13.31 0.84
C THR A 59 -1.45 -12.52 -0.23
N LEU A 60 -2.69 -12.09 0.05
CA LEU A 60 -3.45 -11.24 -0.86
C LEU A 60 -2.72 -9.94 -1.15
N LEU A 61 -2.27 -9.21 -0.11
CA LEU A 61 -1.51 -7.96 -0.27
C LEU A 61 -0.23 -8.15 -1.10
N ARG A 62 0.48 -9.27 -0.90
CA ARG A 62 1.67 -9.61 -1.68
C ARG A 62 1.35 -9.99 -3.13
N CYS A 63 0.20 -10.59 -3.39
CA CYS A 63 -0.26 -10.81 -4.76
C CYS A 63 -0.60 -9.50 -5.47
N LEU A 64 -1.22 -8.52 -4.77
CA LEU A 64 -1.59 -7.23 -5.37
C LEU A 64 -0.39 -6.43 -5.89
N ASN A 65 0.80 -6.59 -5.31
CA ASN A 65 2.02 -5.96 -5.82
C ASN A 65 2.99 -6.95 -6.48
N LEU A 66 2.51 -8.17 -6.80
CA LEU A 66 3.26 -9.26 -7.43
C LEU A 66 4.55 -9.66 -6.69
N LEU A 67 4.62 -9.48 -5.36
CA LEU A 67 5.65 -10.10 -4.53
C LEU A 67 5.43 -11.63 -4.42
N GLU A 68 4.15 -12.05 -4.50
CA GLU A 68 3.73 -13.43 -4.69
C GLU A 68 2.98 -13.53 -6.00
N THR A 69 3.34 -14.49 -6.85
CA THR A 69 2.62 -14.75 -8.09
C THR A 69 1.38 -15.60 -7.76
N PRO A 70 0.17 -15.16 -8.13
CA PRO A 70 -1.02 -16.00 -7.97
C PRO A 70 -0.93 -17.25 -8.87
N ASP A 71 -1.63 -18.32 -8.49
CA ASP A 71 -1.67 -19.55 -9.28
C ASP A 71 -2.67 -19.43 -10.44
N THR A 72 -3.83 -18.81 -10.17
CA THR A 72 -4.87 -18.48 -11.17
C THR A 72 -5.61 -17.21 -10.77
N GLY A 73 -6.44 -16.71 -11.69
CA GLY A 73 -7.17 -15.45 -11.53
C GLY A 73 -6.41 -14.27 -12.12
N HIS A 74 -7.01 -13.09 -12.03
CA HIS A 74 -6.47 -11.89 -12.65
C HIS A 74 -6.42 -10.72 -11.66
N ILE A 75 -5.43 -9.86 -11.85
CA ILE A 75 -5.28 -8.60 -11.13
C ILE A 75 -5.12 -7.49 -12.17
N TRP A 76 -6.03 -6.53 -12.19
CA TRP A 76 -5.92 -5.35 -13.06
C TRP A 76 -5.58 -4.11 -12.23
N PHE A 77 -4.70 -3.30 -12.76
CA PHE A 77 -4.37 -1.99 -12.23
C PHE A 77 -4.48 -0.97 -13.38
N HIS A 78 -5.30 0.06 -13.24
CA HIS A 78 -5.64 0.97 -14.34
C HIS A 78 -6.08 0.25 -15.63
N GLY A 79 -6.84 -0.81 -15.53
CA GLY A 79 -7.28 -1.61 -16.68
C GLY A 79 -6.19 -2.48 -17.33
N GLN A 80 -4.94 -2.43 -16.85
CA GLN A 80 -3.88 -3.32 -17.31
C GLN A 80 -3.84 -4.58 -16.46
N ASP A 81 -3.90 -5.75 -17.10
CA ASP A 81 -3.74 -7.05 -16.42
C ASP A 81 -2.29 -7.23 -15.98
N LEU A 82 -2.08 -7.32 -14.68
CA LEU A 82 -0.77 -7.49 -14.05
C LEU A 82 -0.28 -8.94 -14.09
N THR A 83 -1.20 -9.89 -14.26
CA THR A 83 -0.89 -11.33 -14.31
C THR A 83 -0.49 -11.78 -15.71
N ALA A 84 -0.59 -10.90 -16.71
CA ALA A 84 -0.15 -11.20 -18.08
C ALA A 84 1.38 -11.30 -18.18
N GLU A 85 1.88 -12.19 -19.05
CA GLU A 85 3.31 -12.53 -19.21
C GLU A 85 4.25 -11.34 -19.49
N ARG A 86 3.74 -10.18 -19.92
CA ARG A 86 4.53 -8.99 -20.30
C ARG A 86 4.36 -7.80 -19.35
N CYS A 87 3.93 -8.02 -18.11
CA CYS A 87 3.80 -6.93 -17.15
C CYS A 87 5.18 -6.43 -16.69
N ASN A 88 5.38 -5.10 -16.72
CA ASN A 88 6.58 -4.49 -16.13
C ASN A 88 6.40 -4.32 -14.62
N ILE A 89 6.75 -5.36 -13.86
CA ILE A 89 6.59 -5.44 -12.41
C ILE A 89 7.31 -4.29 -11.70
N ASN A 90 8.47 -3.85 -12.19
CA ASN A 90 9.22 -2.77 -11.54
C ASN A 90 8.46 -1.45 -11.64
N LYS A 91 7.89 -1.13 -12.81
CA LYS A 91 7.07 0.07 -12.99
C LYS A 91 5.81 0.01 -12.13
N LEU A 92 5.16 -1.16 -12.05
CA LEU A 92 4.02 -1.36 -11.18
C LEU A 92 4.34 -1.03 -9.72
N ARG A 93 5.45 -1.55 -9.20
CA ARG A 93 5.87 -1.35 -7.79
C ARG A 93 6.26 0.09 -7.47
N GLU A 94 6.46 0.93 -8.47
CA GLU A 94 6.63 2.36 -8.27
C GLU A 94 5.32 3.06 -7.89
N ASP A 95 4.18 2.54 -8.37
CA ASP A 95 2.85 3.10 -8.16
C ASP A 95 2.08 2.43 -7.00
N ILE A 96 2.57 1.29 -6.50
CA ILE A 96 1.98 0.56 -5.37
C ILE A 96 2.95 0.55 -4.19
N GLY A 97 2.73 1.43 -3.23
CA GLY A 97 3.49 1.46 -1.98
C GLY A 97 3.08 0.32 -1.05
N MET A 98 4.03 -0.27 -0.33
CA MET A 98 3.74 -1.31 0.65
C MET A 98 4.48 -1.07 1.97
N VAL A 99 3.74 -1.13 3.06
CA VAL A 99 4.25 -1.12 4.43
C VAL A 99 4.10 -2.52 5.00
N PHE A 100 5.23 -3.16 5.29
CA PHE A 100 5.30 -4.53 5.81
C PHE A 100 5.15 -4.56 7.33
N GLN A 101 4.66 -5.65 7.87
CA GLN A 101 4.59 -5.92 9.31
C GLN A 101 5.96 -5.75 10.01
N GLY A 102 7.04 -6.19 9.36
CA GLY A 102 8.42 -6.07 9.87
C GLY A 102 9.13 -4.75 9.52
N PHE A 103 8.41 -3.76 8.95
CA PHE A 103 8.90 -2.43 8.48
C PHE A 103 9.94 -2.50 7.36
N ASN A 104 10.81 -3.49 7.34
CA ASN A 104 11.87 -3.74 6.33
C ASN A 104 12.73 -2.50 6.05
N LEU A 105 13.12 -1.76 7.09
CA LEU A 105 14.03 -0.63 6.98
C LEU A 105 15.47 -1.11 6.77
N PHE A 106 16.24 -0.36 6.00
CA PHE A 106 17.67 -0.61 5.80
C PHE A 106 18.44 -0.18 7.04
N ASN A 107 18.93 -1.15 7.83
CA ASN A 107 19.59 -0.88 9.11
C ASN A 107 20.97 -0.23 8.98
N ASN A 108 21.60 -0.29 7.80
CA ASN A 108 22.89 0.33 7.47
C ASN A 108 22.74 1.77 6.96
N MET A 109 21.53 2.31 6.97
CA MET A 109 21.18 3.67 6.52
C MET A 109 20.49 4.42 7.65
N ASP A 110 20.57 5.75 7.63
CA ASP A 110 19.76 6.59 8.51
C ASP A 110 18.30 6.68 8.01
N VAL A 111 17.47 7.42 8.72
CA VAL A 111 16.04 7.57 8.41
C VAL A 111 15.84 8.29 7.08
N LEU A 112 16.59 9.37 6.83
CA LEU A 112 16.49 10.17 5.60
C LEU A 112 16.93 9.34 4.37
N ASP A 113 18.04 8.63 4.49
CA ASP A 113 18.55 7.75 3.45
C ASP A 113 17.53 6.64 3.09
N ASN A 114 16.85 6.06 4.11
CA ASN A 114 15.78 5.10 3.88
C ASN A 114 14.64 5.68 3.02
N CYS A 115 14.30 6.96 3.20
CA CYS A 115 13.23 7.63 2.47
C CYS A 115 13.67 8.06 1.05
N THR A 116 14.94 8.44 0.87
CA THR A 116 15.44 9.02 -0.39
C THR A 116 15.98 7.98 -1.36
N LEU A 117 16.37 6.80 -0.87
CA LEU A 117 17.02 5.76 -1.69
C LEU A 117 16.23 5.41 -2.95
N ALA A 118 14.96 5.06 -2.80
CA ALA A 118 14.14 4.59 -3.92
C ALA A 118 13.90 5.68 -4.97
N PRO A 119 13.39 6.89 -4.61
CA PRO A 119 13.15 7.94 -5.59
C PRO A 119 14.41 8.38 -6.34
N VAL A 120 15.57 8.38 -5.68
CA VAL A 120 16.86 8.74 -6.32
C VAL A 120 17.34 7.59 -7.21
N THR A 121 17.35 6.35 -6.72
CA THR A 121 17.85 5.18 -7.47
C THR A 121 17.04 4.93 -8.74
N LEU A 122 15.71 5.11 -8.66
CA LEU A 122 14.80 4.95 -9.80
C LEU A 122 14.75 6.21 -10.68
N LYS A 123 15.57 7.22 -10.38
CA LYS A 123 15.66 8.49 -11.15
C LYS A 123 14.33 9.22 -11.28
N LYS A 124 13.42 9.06 -10.31
CA LYS A 124 12.17 9.82 -10.26
C LYS A 124 12.42 11.28 -9.93
N MET A 125 13.43 11.55 -9.09
CA MET A 125 13.84 12.92 -8.73
C MET A 125 15.33 13.00 -8.40
N GLY A 126 15.89 14.21 -8.41
CA GLY A 126 17.25 14.47 -7.96
C GLY A 126 17.37 14.35 -6.43
N LYS A 127 18.62 14.25 -5.94
CA LYS A 127 18.91 14.04 -4.51
C LYS A 127 18.28 15.14 -3.64
N ASP A 128 18.52 16.41 -3.96
CA ASP A 128 18.02 17.55 -3.17
C ASP A 128 16.49 17.56 -3.10
N GLN A 129 15.82 17.26 -4.21
CA GLN A 129 14.37 17.17 -4.26
C GLN A 129 13.86 15.96 -3.44
N ALA A 130 14.56 14.83 -3.50
CA ALA A 130 14.21 13.64 -2.72
C ALA A 130 14.33 13.91 -1.21
N GLU A 131 15.38 14.61 -0.77
CA GLU A 131 15.57 15.02 0.61
C GLU A 131 14.47 15.98 1.06
N GLN A 132 14.08 16.94 0.25
CA GLN A 132 12.96 17.85 0.57
C GLN A 132 11.64 17.07 0.74
N VAL A 133 11.29 16.22 -0.21
CA VAL A 133 10.07 15.38 -0.16
C VAL A 133 10.10 14.45 1.05
N ALA A 134 11.25 13.85 1.34
CA ALA A 134 11.41 12.97 2.51
C ALA A 134 11.22 13.75 3.81
N MET A 135 11.78 14.96 3.94
CA MET A 135 11.60 15.81 5.11
C MET A 135 10.15 16.25 5.29
N GLU A 136 9.43 16.56 4.22
CA GLU A 136 7.99 16.86 4.28
C GLU A 136 7.19 15.67 4.84
N HIS A 137 7.45 14.45 4.36
CA HIS A 137 6.78 13.25 4.87
C HIS A 137 7.21 12.90 6.29
N LEU A 138 8.49 13.04 6.65
CA LEU A 138 8.97 12.83 8.01
C LEU A 138 8.33 13.83 9.00
N THR A 139 8.18 15.09 8.60
CA THR A 139 7.48 16.10 9.38
C THR A 139 6.01 15.75 9.58
N SER A 140 5.33 15.29 8.54
CA SER A 140 3.91 14.89 8.61
C SER A 140 3.64 13.74 9.59
N VAL A 141 4.66 12.88 9.83
CA VAL A 141 4.59 11.79 10.81
C VAL A 141 5.30 12.10 12.13
N GLY A 142 5.76 13.35 12.35
CA GLY A 142 6.40 13.83 13.58
C GLY A 142 7.80 13.26 13.83
N LEU A 143 8.56 13.00 12.77
CA LEU A 143 9.90 12.40 12.83
C LEU A 143 11.01 13.26 12.21
N GLU A 144 10.78 14.57 11.96
CA GLU A 144 11.77 15.47 11.38
C GLU A 144 13.09 15.51 12.17
N LYS A 145 13.00 15.45 13.50
CA LYS A 145 14.17 15.46 14.40
C LYS A 145 14.98 14.15 14.36
N PHE A 146 14.41 13.11 13.78
CA PHE A 146 15.03 11.79 13.68
C PHE A 146 15.59 11.51 12.28
N ALA A 147 15.58 12.49 11.36
CA ALA A 147 16.01 12.31 9.97
C ALA A 147 17.39 11.65 9.84
N HIS A 148 18.34 12.03 10.67
CA HIS A 148 19.70 11.47 10.67
C HIS A 148 19.94 10.45 11.79
N ALA A 149 18.87 9.90 12.37
CA ALA A 149 19.01 8.86 13.38
C ALA A 149 19.24 7.49 12.73
N ALA A 150 20.09 6.68 13.35
CA ALA A 150 20.23 5.27 12.96
C ALA A 150 18.93 4.51 13.25
N VAL A 151 18.46 3.70 12.29
CA VAL A 151 17.20 2.91 12.39
C VAL A 151 17.15 2.05 13.65
N GLY A 152 18.30 1.52 14.09
CA GLY A 152 18.39 0.69 15.29
C GLY A 152 18.02 1.40 16.60
N ARG A 153 18.04 2.74 16.62
CA ARG A 153 17.71 3.56 17.81
C ARG A 153 16.23 3.92 17.90
N LEU A 154 15.43 3.58 16.88
CA LEU A 154 14.03 3.92 16.82
C LEU A 154 13.17 2.88 17.56
N SER A 155 12.10 3.34 18.22
CA SER A 155 11.03 2.47 18.72
C SER A 155 10.27 1.80 17.58
N GLY A 156 9.48 0.75 17.87
CA GLY A 156 8.64 0.07 16.87
C GLY A 156 7.70 1.03 16.15
N GLY A 157 6.98 1.88 16.88
CA GLY A 157 6.09 2.88 16.30
C GLY A 157 6.81 3.96 15.48
N GLN A 158 8.05 4.33 15.86
CA GLN A 158 8.88 5.22 15.03
C GLN A 158 9.31 4.54 13.74
N LYS A 159 9.77 3.29 13.80
CA LYS A 159 10.12 2.50 12.60
C LYS A 159 8.95 2.36 11.64
N GLN A 160 7.75 2.13 12.15
CA GLN A 160 6.54 2.08 11.34
C GLN A 160 6.29 3.41 10.63
N ARG A 161 6.35 4.53 11.36
CA ARG A 161 6.16 5.86 10.76
C ARG A 161 7.21 6.18 9.70
N VAL A 162 8.47 5.75 9.89
CA VAL A 162 9.52 5.84 8.86
C VAL A 162 9.17 4.99 7.64
N ALA A 163 8.68 3.76 7.82
CA ALA A 163 8.29 2.88 6.71
C ALA A 163 7.13 3.49 5.89
N ILE A 164 6.18 4.15 6.56
CA ILE A 164 5.10 4.88 5.90
C ILE A 164 5.66 6.08 5.12
N ALA A 165 6.49 6.94 5.74
CA ALA A 165 7.10 8.08 5.09
C ALA A 165 7.93 7.64 3.86
N ARG A 166 8.73 6.58 3.99
CA ARG A 166 9.49 5.97 2.88
C ARG A 166 8.61 5.58 1.70
N ALA A 167 7.49 4.91 1.97
CA ALA A 167 6.56 4.50 0.92
C ALA A 167 5.92 5.71 0.23
N LEU A 168 5.55 6.76 1.00
CA LEU A 168 4.95 7.99 0.47
C LEU A 168 5.93 8.81 -0.40
N CYS A 169 7.25 8.74 -0.16
CA CYS A 169 8.26 9.42 -0.98
C CYS A 169 8.25 8.98 -2.46
N MET A 170 7.69 7.81 -2.76
CA MET A 170 7.49 7.33 -4.13
C MET A 170 6.26 7.91 -4.80
N ASN A 171 5.41 8.66 -4.06
CA ASN A 171 4.11 9.18 -4.50
C ASN A 171 3.21 8.08 -5.10
N PRO A 172 2.96 6.99 -4.37
CA PRO A 172 2.21 5.85 -4.88
C PRO A 172 0.72 6.18 -5.06
N GLN A 173 0.07 5.50 -5.99
CA GLN A 173 -1.38 5.61 -6.22
C GLN A 173 -2.18 4.72 -5.27
N ILE A 174 -1.57 3.63 -4.79
CA ILE A 174 -2.14 2.71 -3.80
C ILE A 174 -1.13 2.51 -2.66
N MET A 175 -1.64 2.46 -1.43
CA MET A 175 -0.88 2.07 -0.25
C MET A 175 -1.43 0.76 0.30
N LEU A 176 -0.58 -0.25 0.40
CA LEU A 176 -0.88 -1.54 1.01
C LEU A 176 -0.25 -1.60 2.40
N PHE A 177 -1.03 -1.98 3.41
CA PHE A 177 -0.58 -2.09 4.80
C PHE A 177 -0.77 -3.52 5.29
N ASP A 178 0.33 -4.21 5.59
CA ASP A 178 0.32 -5.57 6.13
C ASP A 178 0.45 -5.50 7.65
N GLU A 179 -0.67 -5.68 8.37
CA GLU A 179 -0.78 -5.63 9.85
C GLU A 179 -0.08 -4.41 10.49
N PRO A 180 -0.46 -3.17 10.13
CA PRO A 180 0.26 -1.97 10.55
C PRO A 180 0.23 -1.71 12.06
N THR A 181 -0.66 -2.36 12.81
CA THR A 181 -0.82 -2.16 14.26
C THR A 181 -0.17 -3.24 15.11
N SER A 182 0.35 -4.33 14.51
CA SER A 182 0.89 -5.47 15.25
C SER A 182 2.14 -5.16 16.08
N ALA A 183 2.84 -4.08 15.77
CA ALA A 183 4.04 -3.61 16.48
C ALA A 183 3.82 -2.34 17.31
N LEU A 184 2.58 -1.86 17.41
CA LEU A 184 2.22 -0.71 18.24
C LEU A 184 1.73 -1.22 19.60
N ASP A 185 2.17 -0.53 20.65
CA ASP A 185 1.64 -0.69 21.99
C ASP A 185 0.11 -0.46 21.94
N PRO A 186 -0.73 -1.32 22.54
CA PRO A 186 -2.19 -1.18 22.52
C PRO A 186 -2.70 0.21 22.94
N GLU A 187 -1.93 0.93 23.75
CA GLU A 187 -2.24 2.30 24.19
C GLU A 187 -2.07 3.36 23.08
N ILE A 188 -1.29 3.07 22.03
CA ILE A 188 -0.99 4.02 20.93
C ILE A 188 -1.93 3.83 19.72
N VAL A 189 -2.69 2.74 19.67
CA VAL A 189 -3.61 2.44 18.56
C VAL A 189 -4.70 3.53 18.40
N GLY A 190 -4.97 4.34 19.43
CA GLY A 190 -5.90 5.48 19.37
C GLY A 190 -5.40 6.69 18.57
N GLU A 191 -4.09 6.78 18.26
CA GLU A 191 -3.46 7.91 17.56
C GLU A 191 -3.02 7.56 16.13
N ALA A 192 -3.71 6.65 15.45
CA ALA A 192 -3.42 6.38 14.03
C ALA A 192 -3.48 7.69 13.23
N PRO A 193 -2.41 8.10 12.52
CA PRO A 193 -2.40 9.34 11.77
C PRO A 193 -3.56 9.32 10.78
N ARG A 194 -4.45 10.31 10.87
CA ARG A 194 -5.51 10.52 9.90
C ARG A 194 -4.86 11.03 8.62
N PHE A 195 -4.58 10.13 7.70
CA PHE A 195 -4.15 10.50 6.35
C PHE A 195 -5.34 11.16 5.65
N GLY A 196 -5.39 12.49 5.76
CA GLY A 196 -6.39 13.29 5.05
C GLY A 196 -6.03 13.28 3.56
N CYS A 197 -6.91 12.75 2.72
CA CYS A 197 -6.94 13.06 1.30
C CYS A 197 -7.01 14.58 1.15
N ARG A 198 -5.92 15.25 0.76
CA ARG A 198 -6.02 16.62 0.23
C ARG A 198 -6.64 16.49 -1.16
N ARG A 199 -7.76 17.21 -1.34
CA ARG A 199 -8.46 17.40 -2.61
C ARG A 199 -7.58 18.20 -3.57
#